data_93542161e82d6913e9719109d4c1087a
#
_entry.id   93542161e82d6913e9719109d4c1087a
#
_cell.length_a   1.000
_cell.length_b   1.000
_cell.length_c   1.000
_cell.angle_alpha   90.00
_cell.angle_beta   90.00
_cell.angle_gamma   90.00
#
_symmetry.space_group_name_H-M   'P 1'
#
loop_
_entity.id
_entity.type
_entity.pdbx_description
1 polymer ?
#
loop_
_entity_poly.entity_id
_entity_poly.type
_entity_poly.pdbx_seq_one_letter_code
_entity_poly.pdbx_strand_id
1 'polypeptide(L)'
;YSHNLLLVLGEIAMNTPKKKKNRIYTMLSGITFLVFLGCAAYLIFYLGIQPYYLKQQSKKINAAYYNSSEFDSGNKNSDGLLLKFSQLLKTNKDTKGWLRIPGTNIDYPVVQGEKNSDFYLHHNLKGDTDKNGCLYIDANCNVETPTKNIVIHGHNMESTRMMFFQLPKYKDMEFYKKH
;
A
#
# COMPACT_ATOMS: atom_id res chain seq x y z
N TYR A 1 27.94 68.70 -30.88
CA TYR A 1 26.60 68.11 -30.64
C TYR A 1 26.62 66.60 -30.46
N SER A 2 27.58 65.85 -31.00
CA SER A 2 27.62 64.37 -30.90
C SER A 2 28.14 63.87 -29.54
N HIS A 3 28.93 64.67 -28.80
CA HIS A 3 29.49 64.20 -27.52
C HIS A 3 28.48 64.17 -26.36
N ASN A 4 27.49 65.08 -26.37
CA ASN A 4 26.44 65.13 -25.34
C ASN A 4 25.37 63.99 -25.54
N LEU A 5 25.16 63.53 -26.77
CA LEU A 5 24.23 62.43 -27.04
C LEU A 5 24.74 61.07 -26.52
N LEU A 6 26.07 60.84 -26.60
CA LEU A 6 26.71 59.64 -26.09
C LEU A 6 26.70 59.57 -24.58
N LEU A 7 26.84 60.70 -23.88
CA LEU A 7 26.75 60.77 -22.41
C LEU A 7 25.33 60.50 -21.91
N VAL A 8 24.30 61.06 -22.57
CA VAL A 8 22.90 60.83 -22.20
C VAL A 8 22.48 59.38 -22.44
N LEU A 9 22.93 58.77 -23.55
CA LEU A 9 22.68 57.35 -23.82
C LEU A 9 23.39 56.43 -22.82
N GLY A 10 24.57 56.79 -22.36
CA GLY A 10 25.30 56.08 -21.32
C GLY A 10 24.61 56.15 -19.95
N GLU A 11 24.04 57.29 -19.56
CA GLU A 11 23.26 57.42 -18.33
C GLU A 11 21.92 56.65 -18.36
N ILE A 12 21.25 56.63 -19.49
CA ILE A 12 20.02 55.85 -19.67
C ILE A 12 20.28 54.34 -19.57
N ALA A 13 21.43 53.88 -20.11
CA ALA A 13 21.82 52.45 -20.04
C ALA A 13 22.20 51.98 -18.62
N MET A 14 22.64 52.88 -17.74
CA MET A 14 23.02 52.53 -16.36
C MET A 14 21.84 52.54 -15.38
N ASN A 15 20.67 53.01 -15.74
CA ASN A 15 19.55 53.17 -14.83
C ASN A 15 18.48 52.05 -15.01
N THR A 16 18.90 50.86 -15.35
CA THR A 16 17.99 49.72 -15.35
C THR A 16 17.77 49.21 -13.92
N PRO A 17 16.54 48.91 -13.51
CA PRO A 17 16.23 48.57 -12.12
C PRO A 17 16.69 47.16 -11.74
N LYS A 18 17.99 46.96 -11.56
CA LYS A 18 18.61 45.70 -11.11
C LYS A 18 18.00 45.18 -9.79
N LYS A 19 17.58 46.09 -8.91
CA LYS A 19 16.96 45.74 -7.60
C LYS A 19 15.61 45.02 -7.71
N LYS A 20 14.78 45.32 -8.70
CA LYS A 20 13.44 44.70 -8.87
C LYS A 20 13.55 43.29 -9.45
N LYS A 21 14.50 43.08 -10.36
CA LYS A 21 14.77 41.79 -11.00
C LYS A 21 15.30 40.77 -9.98
N ASN A 22 16.21 41.18 -9.08
CA ASN A 22 16.76 40.32 -8.04
C ASN A 22 15.68 39.83 -7.03
N ARG A 23 14.75 40.71 -6.65
CA ARG A 23 13.61 40.30 -5.76
C ARG A 23 12.72 39.23 -6.36
N ILE A 24 12.41 39.32 -7.65
CA ILE A 24 11.60 38.31 -8.36
C ILE A 24 12.33 36.96 -8.37
N TYR A 25 13.62 36.93 -8.71
CA TYR A 25 14.41 35.69 -8.69
C TYR A 25 14.51 35.09 -7.29
N THR A 26 14.66 35.91 -6.26
CA THR A 26 14.67 35.41 -4.86
C THR A 26 13.31 34.82 -4.46
N MET A 27 12.21 35.47 -4.86
CA MET A 27 10.86 34.91 -4.62
C MET A 27 10.62 33.62 -5.39
N LEU A 28 10.99 33.57 -6.68
CA LEU A 28 10.89 32.34 -7.47
C LEU A 28 11.73 31.20 -6.87
N SER A 29 12.98 31.50 -6.46
CA SER A 29 13.86 30.53 -5.80
C SER A 29 13.25 30.02 -4.50
N GLY A 30 12.64 30.90 -3.68
CA GLY A 30 11.93 30.50 -2.48
C GLY A 30 10.75 29.58 -2.74
N ILE A 31 9.93 29.89 -3.76
CA ILE A 31 8.79 29.04 -4.16
C ILE A 31 9.28 27.67 -4.65
N THR A 32 10.31 27.64 -5.53
CA THR A 32 10.87 26.36 -6.03
C THR A 32 11.44 25.51 -4.90
N PHE A 33 12.08 26.13 -3.90
CA PHE A 33 12.58 25.42 -2.73
C PHE A 33 11.46 24.83 -1.87
N LEU A 34 10.36 25.58 -1.65
CA LEU A 34 9.18 25.07 -0.93
C LEU A 34 8.52 23.91 -1.66
N VAL A 35 8.38 23.99 -2.98
CA VAL A 35 7.87 22.89 -3.81
C VAL A 35 8.78 21.66 -3.69
N PHE A 36 10.10 21.85 -3.76
CA PHE A 36 11.06 20.77 -3.58
C PHE A 36 10.93 20.09 -2.21
N LEU A 37 10.80 20.87 -1.12
CA LEU A 37 10.59 20.34 0.22
C LEU A 37 9.26 19.55 0.31
N GLY A 38 8.19 20.06 -0.29
CA GLY A 38 6.90 19.37 -0.36
C GLY A 38 7.01 18.02 -1.11
N CYS A 39 7.68 18.01 -2.25
CA CYS A 39 7.92 16.76 -3.00
C CYS A 39 8.80 15.77 -2.21
N ALA A 40 9.85 16.25 -1.55
CA ALA A 40 10.72 15.41 -0.73
C ALA A 40 9.95 14.79 0.46
N ALA A 41 9.15 15.58 1.16
CA ALA A 41 8.30 15.10 2.25
C ALA A 41 7.27 14.08 1.76
N TYR A 42 6.65 14.32 0.60
CA TYR A 42 5.73 13.36 -0.03
C TYR A 42 6.43 12.04 -0.36
N LEU A 43 7.62 12.08 -0.94
CA LEU A 43 8.39 10.87 -1.25
C LEU A 43 8.78 10.08 0.00
N ILE A 44 9.23 10.76 1.07
CA ILE A 44 9.54 10.12 2.34
C ILE A 44 8.30 9.45 2.92
N PHE A 45 7.17 10.13 2.90
CA PHE A 45 5.90 9.56 3.36
C PHE A 45 5.51 8.33 2.52
N TYR A 46 5.50 8.47 1.20
CA TYR A 46 4.99 7.43 0.29
C TYR A 46 5.90 6.21 0.22
N LEU A 47 7.23 6.38 0.20
CA LEU A 47 8.21 5.29 0.06
C LEU A 47 8.63 4.69 1.41
N GLY A 48 8.58 5.46 2.50
CA GLY A 48 9.05 5.04 3.81
C GLY A 48 7.93 4.78 4.81
N ILE A 49 7.20 5.82 5.16
CA ILE A 49 6.24 5.77 6.29
C ILE A 49 5.05 4.87 5.95
N GLN A 50 4.44 5.03 4.78
CA GLN A 50 3.25 4.29 4.40
C GLN A 50 3.49 2.77 4.32
N PRO A 51 4.52 2.24 3.63
CA PRO A 51 4.81 0.80 3.62
C PRO A 51 5.08 0.23 5.01
N TYR A 52 5.77 0.98 5.87
CA TYR A 52 6.02 0.59 7.25
C TYR A 52 4.71 0.44 8.03
N TYR A 53 3.82 1.42 7.94
CA TYR A 53 2.52 1.39 8.62
C TYR A 53 1.66 0.20 8.17
N LEU A 54 1.58 -0.06 6.85
CA LEU A 54 0.82 -1.18 6.29
C LEU A 54 1.35 -2.54 6.77
N LYS A 55 2.68 -2.70 6.83
CA LYS A 55 3.30 -3.90 7.40
C LYS A 55 2.97 -4.10 8.88
N GLN A 56 2.94 -3.02 9.66
CA GLN A 56 2.58 -3.11 11.08
C GLN A 56 1.11 -3.50 11.28
N GLN A 57 0.20 -3.01 10.44
CA GLN A 57 -1.20 -3.44 10.50
C GLN A 57 -1.34 -4.94 10.19
N SER A 58 -0.70 -5.43 9.14
CA SER A 58 -0.71 -6.86 8.81
C SER A 58 -0.14 -7.71 9.95
N LYS A 59 0.99 -7.30 10.54
CA LYS A 59 1.56 -8.00 11.69
C LYS A 59 0.61 -8.06 12.89
N LYS A 60 -0.16 -7.01 13.15
CA LYS A 60 -1.17 -6.99 14.24
C LYS A 60 -2.28 -8.00 13.97
N ILE A 61 -2.77 -8.09 12.73
CA ILE A 61 -3.80 -9.07 12.33
C ILE A 61 -3.25 -10.49 12.50
N ASN A 62 -2.02 -10.75 12.02
CA ASN A 62 -1.38 -12.05 12.17
C ASN A 62 -1.16 -12.39 13.66
N ALA A 63 -0.65 -11.45 14.45
CA ALA A 63 -0.47 -11.66 15.88
C ALA A 63 -1.80 -11.95 16.59
N ALA A 64 -2.88 -11.26 16.27
CA ALA A 64 -4.21 -11.54 16.84
C ALA A 64 -4.70 -12.94 16.44
N TYR A 65 -4.44 -13.39 15.21
CA TYR A 65 -4.79 -14.72 14.74
C TYR A 65 -3.97 -15.82 15.42
N TYR A 66 -2.64 -15.64 15.59
CA TYR A 66 -1.75 -16.64 16.16
C TYR A 66 -1.66 -16.60 17.70
N ASN A 67 -1.86 -15.45 18.33
CA ASN A 67 -1.75 -15.30 19.80
C ASN A 67 -3.07 -15.59 20.54
N SER A 68 -4.15 -15.94 19.85
CA SER A 68 -5.30 -16.49 20.55
C SER A 68 -4.84 -17.76 21.25
N SER A 69 -4.88 -17.76 22.60
CA SER A 69 -4.36 -18.83 23.47
C SER A 69 -4.98 -20.22 23.24
N GLU A 70 -5.89 -20.31 22.30
CA GLU A 70 -6.62 -21.49 21.87
C GLU A 70 -6.11 -22.06 20.54
N PHE A 71 -4.99 -21.53 20.02
CA PHE A 71 -4.43 -21.93 18.73
C PHE A 71 -4.06 -23.43 18.67
N ASP A 72 -3.67 -24.02 19.79
CA ASP A 72 -3.03 -25.34 19.82
C ASP A 72 -4.01 -26.50 20.02
N SER A 73 -5.29 -26.23 20.35
CA SER A 73 -6.21 -27.28 20.78
C SER A 73 -7.25 -27.73 19.73
N GLY A 74 -7.28 -27.10 18.56
CA GLY A 74 -8.34 -27.38 17.57
C GLY A 74 -9.75 -27.11 18.10
N ASN A 75 -9.86 -26.36 19.20
CA ASN A 75 -11.12 -26.05 19.86
C ASN A 75 -12.05 -25.30 18.91
N LYS A 76 -13.24 -25.84 18.75
CA LYS A 76 -14.33 -25.25 17.99
C LYS A 76 -15.32 -24.59 18.96
N ASN A 77 -15.95 -23.51 18.52
CA ASN A 77 -17.10 -22.94 19.21
C ASN A 77 -18.33 -23.85 19.06
N SER A 78 -19.47 -23.44 19.66
CA SER A 78 -20.77 -24.13 19.51
C SER A 78 -21.19 -24.38 18.06
N ASP A 79 -20.74 -23.53 17.15
CA ASP A 79 -21.08 -23.58 15.72
C ASP A 79 -20.07 -24.40 14.89
N GLY A 80 -19.13 -25.08 15.56
CA GLY A 80 -18.10 -25.90 14.91
C GLY A 80 -16.96 -25.12 14.27
N LEU A 81 -16.91 -23.79 14.42
CA LEU A 81 -15.85 -22.94 13.90
C LEU A 81 -14.64 -22.91 14.84
N LEU A 82 -13.44 -22.89 14.28
CA LEU A 82 -12.23 -22.67 15.06
C LEU A 82 -12.31 -21.32 15.77
N LEU A 83 -12.00 -21.29 17.08
CA LEU A 83 -12.13 -20.08 17.91
C LEU A 83 -11.33 -18.89 17.38
N LYS A 84 -10.15 -19.15 16.80
CA LYS A 84 -9.33 -18.13 16.13
C LYS A 84 -10.05 -17.46 14.95
N PHE A 85 -10.95 -18.20 14.26
CA PHE A 85 -11.77 -17.66 13.17
C PHE A 85 -12.88 -16.76 13.68
N SER A 86 -13.42 -17.05 14.87
CA SER A 86 -14.49 -16.23 15.45
C SER A 86 -14.06 -14.78 15.68
N GLN A 87 -12.79 -14.52 16.00
CA GLN A 87 -12.26 -13.15 16.14
C GLN A 87 -12.12 -12.43 14.79
N LEU A 88 -11.71 -13.14 13.75
CA LEU A 88 -11.67 -12.60 12.39
C LEU A 88 -13.06 -12.25 11.88
N LEU A 89 -14.05 -13.11 12.11
CA LEU A 89 -15.44 -12.88 11.74
C LEU A 89 -16.05 -11.68 12.48
N LYS A 90 -15.66 -11.42 13.74
CA LYS A 90 -16.03 -10.19 14.46
C LYS A 90 -15.45 -8.94 13.81
N THR A 91 -14.26 -9.05 13.20
CA THR A 91 -13.61 -7.92 12.50
C THR A 91 -14.23 -7.74 11.11
N ASN A 92 -14.48 -8.82 10.40
CA ASN A 92 -15.11 -8.80 9.08
C ASN A 92 -15.85 -10.10 8.83
N LYS A 93 -17.18 -10.02 8.69
CA LYS A 93 -18.08 -11.16 8.40
C LYS A 93 -17.80 -11.84 7.06
N ASP A 94 -17.17 -11.13 6.13
CA ASP A 94 -16.82 -11.64 4.81
C ASP A 94 -15.55 -12.52 4.84
N THR A 95 -14.92 -12.71 6.01
CA THR A 95 -13.77 -13.62 6.16
C THR A 95 -14.22 -15.06 5.89
N LYS A 96 -13.59 -15.72 4.93
CA LYS A 96 -13.88 -17.10 4.54
C LYS A 96 -12.75 -18.07 4.85
N GLY A 97 -11.53 -17.58 4.98
CA GLY A 97 -10.39 -18.44 5.20
C GLY A 97 -9.12 -17.71 5.61
N TRP A 98 -8.05 -18.49 5.71
CA TRP A 98 -6.70 -18.04 5.94
C TRP A 98 -5.76 -18.76 4.96
N LEU A 99 -5.00 -18.00 4.18
CA LEU A 99 -4.01 -18.56 3.25
C LEU A 99 -2.60 -18.37 3.82
N ARG A 100 -1.92 -19.48 4.03
CA ARG A 100 -0.50 -19.51 4.36
C ARG A 100 0.24 -20.37 3.36
N ILE A 101 1.31 -19.83 2.79
CA ILE A 101 2.21 -20.55 1.87
C ILE A 101 3.59 -20.67 2.52
N PRO A 102 4.00 -21.85 2.99
CA PRO A 102 5.29 -22.07 3.61
C PRO A 102 6.46 -21.60 2.73
N GLY A 103 7.55 -21.09 3.34
CA GLY A 103 8.69 -20.56 2.60
C GLY A 103 8.49 -19.19 1.98
N THR A 104 7.29 -18.60 2.15
CA THR A 104 6.97 -17.25 1.70
C THR A 104 6.48 -16.38 2.84
N ASN A 105 6.27 -15.08 2.59
CA ASN A 105 5.56 -14.18 3.51
C ASN A 105 4.05 -14.11 3.26
N ILE A 106 3.51 -15.02 2.45
CA ILE A 106 2.07 -15.11 2.18
C ILE A 106 1.42 -15.80 3.37
N ASP A 107 0.77 -15.02 4.23
CA ASP A 107 0.16 -15.45 5.47
C ASP A 107 -0.94 -14.42 5.84
N TYR A 108 -2.11 -14.56 5.22
CA TYR A 108 -3.16 -13.55 5.23
C TYR A 108 -4.57 -14.13 5.34
N PRO A 109 -5.51 -13.38 5.95
CA PRO A 109 -6.93 -13.69 5.85
C PRO A 109 -7.40 -13.62 4.40
N VAL A 110 -8.38 -14.44 4.08
CA VAL A 110 -9.04 -14.46 2.77
C VAL A 110 -10.51 -14.13 2.97
N VAL A 111 -11.01 -13.16 2.22
CA VAL A 111 -12.38 -12.66 2.30
C VAL A 111 -13.18 -13.00 1.03
N GLN A 112 -14.51 -12.90 1.10
CA GLN A 112 -15.36 -12.95 -0.07
C GLN A 112 -16.55 -12.01 0.15
N GLY A 113 -16.59 -10.91 -0.61
CA GLY A 113 -17.72 -9.97 -0.60
C GLY A 113 -18.91 -10.50 -1.39
N GLU A 114 -20.12 -10.14 -0.98
CA GLU A 114 -21.37 -10.67 -1.58
C GLU A 114 -21.60 -10.26 -3.03
N LYS A 115 -21.19 -9.05 -3.45
CA LYS A 115 -21.62 -8.48 -4.74
C LYS A 115 -20.52 -7.90 -5.62
N ASN A 116 -19.35 -7.60 -5.07
CA ASN A 116 -18.28 -6.96 -5.82
C ASN A 116 -16.94 -7.56 -5.40
N SER A 117 -16.41 -8.43 -6.25
CA SER A 117 -15.11 -9.04 -6.04
C SER A 117 -13.98 -8.00 -5.90
N ASP A 118 -14.09 -6.86 -6.60
CA ASP A 118 -13.04 -5.85 -6.64
C ASP A 118 -13.00 -4.90 -5.43
N PHE A 119 -14.02 -4.92 -4.58
CA PHE A 119 -14.02 -4.11 -3.36
C PHE A 119 -12.76 -4.35 -2.53
N TYR A 120 -12.45 -5.60 -2.26
CA TYR A 120 -11.30 -5.99 -1.45
C TYR A 120 -9.94 -5.84 -2.15
N LEU A 121 -9.93 -5.55 -3.44
CA LEU A 121 -8.70 -5.17 -4.14
C LEU A 121 -8.14 -3.83 -3.61
N HIS A 122 -9.01 -2.95 -3.12
CA HIS A 122 -8.66 -1.60 -2.67
C HIS A 122 -9.00 -1.32 -1.20
N HIS A 123 -9.44 -2.34 -0.45
CA HIS A 123 -9.82 -2.20 0.96
C HIS A 123 -9.18 -3.28 1.82
N ASN A 124 -8.78 -2.90 3.04
CA ASN A 124 -8.24 -3.82 4.03
C ASN A 124 -9.34 -4.66 4.71
N LEU A 125 -8.94 -5.56 5.62
CA LEU A 125 -9.87 -6.42 6.34
C LEU A 125 -10.94 -5.65 7.14
N LYS A 126 -10.68 -4.40 7.54
CA LYS A 126 -11.65 -3.55 8.26
C LYS A 126 -12.59 -2.78 7.33
N GLY A 127 -12.36 -2.83 6.01
CA GLY A 127 -13.10 -2.05 5.03
C GLY A 127 -12.54 -0.65 4.79
N ASP A 128 -11.39 -0.30 5.37
CA ASP A 128 -10.72 0.98 5.09
C ASP A 128 -9.99 0.90 3.75
N THR A 129 -9.90 2.02 3.04
CA THR A 129 -9.12 2.12 1.79
C THR A 129 -7.66 1.76 2.04
N ASP A 130 -7.14 0.78 1.31
CA ASP A 130 -5.77 0.28 1.41
C ASP A 130 -5.27 -0.15 0.03
N LYS A 131 -4.11 0.36 -0.37
CA LYS A 131 -3.52 0.01 -1.67
C LYS A 131 -3.05 -1.44 -1.79
N ASN A 132 -2.82 -2.14 -0.67
CA ASN A 132 -2.49 -3.56 -0.69
C ASN A 132 -3.75 -4.41 -0.83
N GLY A 133 -4.90 -3.89 -0.44
CA GLY A 133 -6.16 -4.64 -0.38
C GLY A 133 -6.11 -5.84 0.55
N CYS A 134 -6.98 -6.80 0.31
CA CYS A 134 -6.98 -8.14 0.90
C CYS A 134 -6.81 -9.22 -0.17
N LEU A 135 -6.49 -10.44 0.26
CA LEU A 135 -6.74 -11.61 -0.58
C LEU A 135 -8.25 -11.91 -0.56
N TYR A 136 -8.85 -12.10 -1.71
CA TYR A 136 -10.28 -12.37 -1.81
C TYR A 136 -10.60 -13.48 -2.81
N ILE A 137 -11.70 -14.19 -2.54
CA ILE A 137 -12.19 -15.26 -3.39
C ILE A 137 -13.06 -14.65 -4.49
N ASP A 138 -12.90 -15.14 -5.71
CA ASP A 138 -13.71 -14.77 -6.85
C ASP A 138 -15.20 -14.95 -6.56
N ALA A 139 -16.04 -14.02 -7.00
CA ALA A 139 -17.48 -14.03 -6.75
C ALA A 139 -18.20 -15.24 -7.37
N ASN A 140 -17.62 -15.85 -8.40
CA ASN A 140 -18.17 -17.04 -9.04
C ASN A 140 -17.80 -18.35 -8.32
N CYS A 141 -16.91 -18.28 -7.30
CA CYS A 141 -16.57 -19.42 -6.46
C CYS A 141 -17.52 -19.52 -5.28
N ASN A 142 -17.93 -20.75 -4.93
CA ASN A 142 -18.71 -21.02 -3.72
C ASN A 142 -17.85 -21.83 -2.75
N VAL A 143 -17.72 -21.34 -1.50
CA VAL A 143 -16.94 -22.01 -0.43
C VAL A 143 -17.80 -22.87 0.48
N GLU A 144 -19.11 -22.65 0.51
CA GLU A 144 -20.07 -23.46 1.31
C GLU A 144 -20.41 -24.76 0.60
N THR A 145 -20.66 -24.68 -0.72
CA THR A 145 -20.75 -25.83 -1.62
C THR A 145 -19.58 -25.74 -2.60
N PRO A 146 -18.39 -26.27 -2.25
CA PRO A 146 -17.16 -25.95 -2.96
C PRO A 146 -17.25 -26.23 -4.47
N THR A 147 -16.95 -25.21 -5.27
CA THR A 147 -16.71 -25.36 -6.70
C THR A 147 -15.45 -26.20 -6.93
N LYS A 148 -15.31 -26.81 -8.11
CA LYS A 148 -14.11 -27.64 -8.44
C LYS A 148 -12.80 -26.87 -8.27
N ASN A 149 -12.83 -25.56 -8.50
CA ASN A 149 -11.72 -24.66 -8.33
C ASN A 149 -12.14 -23.48 -7.46
N ILE A 150 -11.25 -23.03 -6.56
CA ILE A 150 -11.38 -21.78 -5.81
C ILE A 150 -10.30 -20.85 -6.31
N VAL A 151 -10.72 -19.71 -6.90
CA VAL A 151 -9.81 -18.68 -7.38
C VAL A 151 -9.67 -17.62 -6.30
N ILE A 152 -8.43 -17.35 -5.90
CA ILE A 152 -8.09 -16.30 -4.92
C ILE A 152 -7.32 -15.20 -5.65
N HIS A 153 -7.82 -13.99 -5.57
CA HIS A 153 -7.21 -12.77 -6.11
C HIS A 153 -6.44 -12.00 -5.04
N GLY A 154 -5.46 -11.23 -5.46
CA GLY A 154 -4.70 -10.34 -4.60
C GLY A 154 -3.61 -9.62 -5.37
N HIS A 155 -3.17 -8.48 -4.86
CA HIS A 155 -2.11 -7.71 -5.48
C HIS A 155 -0.74 -8.40 -5.41
N ASN A 156 0.10 -8.14 -6.41
CA ASN A 156 1.55 -8.34 -6.34
C ASN A 156 2.21 -7.01 -5.98
N MET A 157 2.45 -6.77 -4.69
CA MET A 157 2.87 -5.47 -4.16
C MET A 157 4.39 -5.34 -4.04
N GLU A 158 5.05 -4.79 -5.06
CA GLU A 158 6.51 -4.56 -5.03
C GLU A 158 6.93 -3.56 -3.95
N SER A 159 6.20 -2.46 -3.78
CA SER A 159 6.55 -1.39 -2.84
C SER A 159 6.52 -1.82 -1.38
N THR A 160 5.56 -2.67 -1.00
CA THR A 160 5.41 -3.19 0.36
C THR A 160 5.97 -4.60 0.52
N ARG A 161 6.21 -5.31 -0.59
CA ARG A 161 6.57 -6.75 -0.64
C ARG A 161 5.54 -7.64 0.05
N MET A 162 4.26 -7.26 -0.04
CA MET A 162 3.13 -7.92 0.59
C MET A 162 2.25 -8.63 -0.44
N MET A 163 1.17 -9.24 0.04
CA MET A 163 0.22 -10.02 -0.76
C MET A 163 0.92 -11.11 -1.58
N PHE A 164 0.67 -11.22 -2.86
CA PHE A 164 1.26 -12.25 -3.72
C PHE A 164 2.65 -11.90 -4.28
N PHE A 165 3.34 -10.90 -3.68
CA PHE A 165 4.67 -10.48 -4.15
C PHE A 165 5.67 -11.64 -4.28
N GLN A 166 5.62 -12.63 -3.42
CA GLN A 166 6.55 -13.76 -3.46
C GLN A 166 6.05 -14.95 -4.29
N LEU A 167 4.82 -14.93 -4.76
CA LEU A 167 4.28 -16.03 -5.56
C LEU A 167 5.09 -16.30 -6.86
N PRO A 168 5.64 -15.29 -7.57
CA PRO A 168 6.49 -15.52 -8.73
C PRO A 168 7.76 -16.32 -8.46
N LYS A 169 8.21 -16.50 -7.21
CA LYS A 169 9.34 -17.37 -6.86
C LYS A 169 9.11 -18.82 -7.26
N TYR A 170 7.86 -19.25 -7.34
CA TYR A 170 7.51 -20.61 -7.79
C TYR A 170 7.79 -20.87 -9.28
N LYS A 171 8.20 -19.83 -10.05
CA LYS A 171 8.79 -20.00 -11.39
C LYS A 171 10.19 -20.60 -11.35
N ASP A 172 10.89 -20.48 -10.22
CA ASP A 172 12.18 -21.12 -9.98
C ASP A 172 11.93 -22.57 -9.56
N MET A 173 12.53 -23.51 -10.29
CA MET A 173 12.32 -24.94 -10.09
C MET A 173 12.92 -25.44 -8.76
N GLU A 174 14.00 -24.85 -8.29
CA GLU A 174 14.61 -25.21 -7.01
C GLU A 174 13.73 -24.76 -5.87
N PHE A 175 13.21 -23.52 -5.97
CA PHE A 175 12.24 -22.99 -4.98
C PHE A 175 10.97 -23.86 -4.96
N TYR A 176 10.40 -24.20 -6.13
CA TYR A 176 9.20 -25.03 -6.24
C TYR A 176 9.39 -26.42 -5.62
N LYS A 177 10.53 -27.07 -5.85
CA LYS A 177 10.82 -28.41 -5.30
C LYS A 177 11.05 -28.40 -3.78
N LYS A 178 11.48 -27.26 -3.23
CA LYS A 178 11.81 -27.14 -1.81
C LYS A 178 10.57 -26.80 -0.97
N HIS A 179 9.53 -26.20 -1.53
CA HIS A 179 8.34 -25.68 -0.85
C HIS A 179 7.07 -26.22 -1.45
#